data_0222e1478b6b22401a631c747357eab2
#
_entry.id   0222e1478b6b22401a631c747357eab2
#
_cell.length_a   1.000
_cell.length_b   1.000
_cell.length_c   1.000
_cell.angle_alpha   90.00
_cell.angle_beta   90.00
_cell.angle_gamma   90.00
#
_symmetry.space_group_name_H-M   'P 1'
#
loop_
_entity.id
_entity.type
_entity.pdbx_description
1 polymer ?
#
loop_
_entity_poly.entity_id
_entity_poly.type
_entity_poly.pdbx_seq_one_letter_code
_entity_poly.pdbx_strand_id
1 'polypeptide(L)'
;RAWTCAWRTRIPRRRRRRCTTARSTSPAAFLSSLKGKGEALIEKGNLSLSRAKKEKNLAFSQLRVAFQGAGSRTQGTQPRYAYTGKWQGSLTTPAGQSSLDLTGALQFPTSGPFNLFADAVSASGKLSANGIGGQASGKLSLNTQANTLEAKELSGQLLTKDASASFTGSVSGTRLDANPAWDASLSVSTGNLRALLAQWGMLPSSLPQQALRQAQIKAKIRADESILRLSELEGRVDDTRLAGQIEGTKGTPPHWTAKLRLGTLRLGDYLPASSKYAQPSTPWQTEWLRKVQLDGDLSVERLVIARIPHENLTVPVTIKNGVLTADPIKARVAGGTAGAGLRAEGTAGGLLARLRYTLSAVNVLTLCKERGQEQLLSGTGSLDADVSGLLRSGADIPAALSGTLNFVIRNGELDAKKPGPMSRFSSLSASGALSKGILTTRDLNLSGGLSVRGQGSINLINKTLNYALNVTGPGIPEIPVRYYGSLDAPQRSFNATGILANVFNSIGSGVLNILDIVVSAPLRLLAP
;
A
#
# COMPACT_ATOMS: atom_id res chain seq x y z
N ARG A 1 5.13 -41.14 -14.59
CA ARG A 1 4.35 -40.89 -15.82
C ARG A 1 5.26 -40.19 -16.83
N ALA A 2 5.34 -40.75 -18.05
CA ALA A 2 6.37 -40.48 -19.04
C ALA A 2 6.27 -39.06 -19.65
N TRP A 3 7.43 -38.45 -19.81
CA TRP A 3 7.61 -37.28 -20.68
C TRP A 3 7.74 -37.77 -22.10
N THR A 4 6.81 -37.43 -22.98
CA THR A 4 6.95 -37.67 -24.41
C THR A 4 7.40 -36.37 -25.07
N CYS A 5 8.66 -36.30 -25.43
CA CYS A 5 9.21 -35.27 -26.33
C CYS A 5 9.28 -35.85 -27.74
N ALA A 6 8.55 -35.32 -28.69
CA ALA A 6 8.74 -35.64 -30.10
C ALA A 6 9.80 -34.67 -30.68
N TRP A 7 10.95 -35.20 -31.04
CA TRP A 7 12.07 -34.43 -31.55
C TRP A 7 12.12 -34.52 -33.08
N ARG A 8 12.11 -33.39 -33.76
CA ARG A 8 12.58 -33.27 -35.17
C ARG A 8 13.86 -32.43 -35.16
N THR A 9 15.02 -33.08 -35.33
CA THR A 9 16.32 -32.42 -35.44
C THR A 9 16.67 -32.18 -36.90
N ARG A 10 16.98 -30.91 -37.28
CA ARG A 10 17.70 -30.59 -38.49
C ARG A 10 19.16 -30.32 -38.15
N ILE A 11 20.04 -31.23 -38.52
CA ILE A 11 21.51 -31.09 -38.40
C ILE A 11 22.03 -30.36 -39.62
N PRO A 12 22.79 -29.24 -39.51
CA PRO A 12 23.39 -28.58 -40.66
C PRO A 12 24.41 -29.51 -41.32
N ARG A 13 24.34 -29.64 -42.65
CA ARG A 13 25.26 -30.45 -43.49
C ARG A 13 26.67 -29.83 -43.50
N ARG A 14 27.52 -30.17 -42.53
CA ARG A 14 28.99 -30.18 -42.73
C ARG A 14 29.61 -31.32 -41.96
N ARG A 15 30.16 -32.31 -42.72
CA ARG A 15 30.77 -33.57 -42.39
C ARG A 15 29.79 -34.72 -42.07
N ARG A 16 29.47 -35.49 -43.09
CA ARG A 16 28.87 -36.81 -43.00
C ARG A 16 29.80 -37.72 -42.17
N ARG A 17 29.47 -37.94 -40.90
CA ARG A 17 29.72 -39.25 -40.25
C ARG A 17 28.35 -39.89 -40.06
N ARG A 18 28.23 -41.15 -40.49
CA ARG A 18 27.02 -41.96 -40.49
C ARG A 18 26.30 -41.82 -39.12
N CYS A 19 25.15 -41.15 -39.10
CA CYS A 19 24.22 -41.30 -38.01
C CYS A 19 23.55 -42.66 -38.13
N THR A 20 23.94 -43.58 -37.29
CA THR A 20 23.12 -44.75 -36.99
C THR A 20 21.88 -44.29 -36.26
N THR A 21 20.72 -44.65 -36.82
CA THR A 21 19.40 -44.44 -36.21
C THR A 21 19.36 -45.17 -34.86
N ALA A 22 19.64 -44.49 -33.77
CA ALA A 22 19.48 -45.03 -32.43
C ALA A 22 18.00 -45.08 -32.07
N ARG A 23 17.42 -46.28 -32.14
CA ARG A 23 16.13 -46.58 -31.51
C ARG A 23 16.30 -46.41 -29.99
N SER A 24 15.45 -45.60 -29.38
CA SER A 24 15.17 -45.49 -27.94
C SER A 24 16.38 -45.56 -26.97
N THR A 25 17.29 -44.64 -27.09
CA THR A 25 18.23 -44.39 -25.99
C THR A 25 17.61 -43.40 -25.03
N SER A 26 17.67 -43.70 -23.73
CA SER A 26 17.23 -42.74 -22.71
C SER A 26 17.97 -41.38 -22.90
N PRO A 27 17.40 -40.25 -22.57
CA PRO A 27 18.09 -38.95 -22.64
C PRO A 27 19.47 -38.97 -21.97
N ALA A 28 19.63 -39.77 -20.93
CA ALA A 28 20.88 -39.99 -20.20
C ALA A 28 21.97 -40.69 -21.04
N ALA A 29 21.62 -41.68 -21.86
CA ALA A 29 22.57 -42.37 -22.72
C ALA A 29 23.03 -41.49 -23.90
N PHE A 30 22.16 -40.64 -24.40
CA PHE A 30 22.49 -39.63 -25.41
C PHE A 30 23.48 -38.59 -24.85
N LEU A 31 23.21 -38.05 -23.68
CA LEU A 31 24.05 -37.04 -23.03
C LEU A 31 25.44 -37.61 -22.64
N SER A 32 25.52 -38.89 -22.24
CA SER A 32 26.80 -39.51 -21.91
C SER A 32 27.74 -39.73 -23.12
N SER A 33 27.18 -39.77 -24.33
CA SER A 33 27.94 -39.86 -25.57
C SER A 33 28.50 -38.53 -26.08
N LEU A 34 28.06 -37.42 -25.48
CA LEU A 34 28.47 -36.07 -25.90
C LEU A 34 29.83 -35.73 -25.25
N LYS A 35 30.88 -35.66 -26.06
CA LYS A 35 32.17 -35.08 -25.68
C LYS A 35 32.43 -33.83 -26.47
N GLY A 36 32.66 -32.70 -25.79
CA GLY A 36 33.03 -31.44 -26.43
C GLY A 36 31.90 -30.43 -26.50
N LYS A 37 31.84 -29.72 -27.62
CA LYS A 37 30.83 -28.66 -27.88
C LYS A 37 29.73 -29.18 -28.79
N GLY A 38 28.48 -28.86 -28.46
CA GLY A 38 27.34 -29.20 -29.29
C GLY A 38 26.24 -28.13 -29.23
N GLU A 39 25.41 -28.10 -30.27
CA GLU A 39 24.24 -27.24 -30.33
C GLU A 39 23.03 -28.03 -30.83
N ALA A 40 21.89 -27.85 -30.20
CA ALA A 40 20.61 -28.37 -30.66
C ALA A 40 19.63 -27.22 -30.90
N LEU A 41 18.95 -27.22 -32.02
CA LEU A 41 17.91 -26.27 -32.38
C LEU A 41 16.59 -27.03 -32.55
N ILE A 42 15.57 -26.57 -31.83
CA ILE A 42 14.22 -27.09 -31.93
C ILE A 42 13.33 -25.94 -32.44
N GLU A 43 12.74 -26.13 -33.60
CA GLU A 43 11.81 -25.17 -34.18
C GLU A 43 10.38 -25.64 -33.94
N LYS A 44 9.49 -24.70 -33.58
CA LYS A 44 8.05 -24.92 -33.38
C LYS A 44 7.72 -26.11 -32.46
N GLY A 45 8.23 -26.08 -31.25
CA GLY A 45 7.92 -27.08 -30.23
C GLY A 45 6.76 -26.67 -29.33
N ASN A 46 6.03 -27.65 -28.80
CA ASN A 46 5.02 -27.45 -27.78
C ASN A 46 5.46 -28.18 -26.51
N LEU A 47 5.48 -27.46 -25.39
CA LEU A 47 5.66 -28.05 -24.08
C LEU A 47 4.30 -28.08 -23.38
N SER A 48 3.75 -29.28 -23.15
CA SER A 48 2.53 -29.45 -22.35
C SER A 48 2.92 -29.76 -20.90
N LEU A 49 2.50 -28.91 -20.00
CA LEU A 49 2.58 -29.16 -18.56
C LEU A 49 1.20 -29.62 -18.08
N SER A 50 1.01 -30.93 -17.92
CA SER A 50 -0.24 -31.47 -17.38
C SER A 50 -0.15 -31.56 -15.85
N ARG A 51 -0.96 -30.78 -15.18
CA ARG A 51 -1.32 -30.98 -13.77
C ARG A 51 -2.72 -31.62 -13.75
N ALA A 52 -2.94 -32.60 -12.90
CA ALA A 52 -4.16 -33.42 -12.82
C ALA A 52 -5.46 -32.59 -12.85
N LYS A 53 -5.93 -32.13 -13.97
CA LYS A 53 -7.14 -31.39 -14.38
C LYS A 53 -6.94 -30.06 -15.11
N LYS A 54 -5.70 -29.56 -15.34
CA LYS A 54 -5.51 -28.37 -16.19
C LYS A 54 -4.24 -28.54 -17.01
N GLU A 55 -4.39 -28.79 -18.29
CA GLU A 55 -3.29 -28.72 -19.25
C GLU A 55 -3.01 -27.26 -19.60
N LYS A 56 -1.75 -26.83 -19.37
CA LYS A 56 -1.25 -25.57 -19.91
C LYS A 56 -0.28 -25.92 -21.03
N ASN A 57 -0.63 -25.61 -22.24
CA ASN A 57 0.25 -25.76 -23.40
C ASN A 57 1.07 -24.47 -23.57
N LEU A 58 2.39 -24.60 -23.48
CA LEU A 58 3.33 -23.56 -23.83
C LEU A 58 3.87 -23.85 -25.23
N ALA A 59 3.52 -23.02 -26.20
CA ALA A 59 4.08 -23.06 -27.54
C ALA A 59 5.35 -22.18 -27.62
N PHE A 60 6.41 -22.70 -28.23
CA PHE A 60 7.60 -21.91 -28.52
C PHE A 60 7.92 -21.93 -30.01
N SER A 61 8.47 -20.84 -30.52
CA SER A 61 8.88 -20.76 -31.93
C SER A 61 10.27 -21.32 -32.16
N GLN A 62 11.17 -21.11 -31.21
CA GLN A 62 12.54 -21.63 -31.25
C GLN A 62 13.06 -21.93 -29.84
N LEU A 63 13.67 -23.10 -29.67
CA LEU A 63 14.48 -23.45 -28.51
C LEU A 63 15.89 -23.79 -29.02
N ARG A 64 16.88 -22.99 -28.59
CA ARG A 64 18.30 -23.28 -28.85
C ARG A 64 18.95 -23.69 -27.56
N VAL A 65 19.68 -24.79 -27.60
CA VAL A 65 20.49 -25.26 -26.47
C VAL A 65 21.90 -25.55 -27.01
N ALA A 66 22.86 -24.79 -26.50
CA ALA A 66 24.28 -25.02 -26.74
C ALA A 66 24.93 -25.55 -25.46
N PHE A 67 25.84 -26.48 -25.58
CA PHE A 67 26.56 -27.00 -24.42
C PHE A 67 28.05 -27.11 -24.71
N GLN A 68 28.84 -26.91 -23.66
CA GLN A 68 30.29 -27.16 -23.67
C GLN A 68 30.69 -27.85 -22.38
N GLY A 69 31.27 -29.06 -22.48
CA GLY A 69 31.70 -29.78 -21.30
C GLY A 69 32.02 -31.23 -21.56
N ALA A 70 32.19 -32.01 -20.52
CA ALA A 70 32.54 -33.41 -20.59
C ALA A 70 31.55 -34.26 -19.81
N GLY A 71 31.17 -35.42 -20.37
CA GLY A 71 30.38 -36.43 -19.71
C GLY A 71 31.28 -37.48 -19.05
N SER A 72 30.90 -37.94 -17.87
CA SER A 72 31.52 -39.05 -17.17
C SER A 72 30.47 -40.07 -16.70
N ARG A 73 30.85 -41.33 -16.57
CA ARG A 73 30.02 -42.38 -16.01
C ARG A 73 30.66 -42.85 -14.72
N THR A 74 29.92 -42.79 -13.62
CA THR A 74 30.36 -43.37 -12.34
C THR A 74 30.04 -44.85 -12.35
N GLN A 75 31.04 -45.68 -11.97
CA GLN A 75 30.86 -47.11 -11.78
C GLN A 75 30.44 -47.35 -10.32
N GLY A 76 29.41 -48.14 -10.09
CA GLY A 76 28.90 -48.50 -8.77
C GLY A 76 27.59 -49.25 -8.85
N THR A 77 27.00 -49.61 -7.71
CA THR A 77 25.72 -50.34 -7.61
C THR A 77 24.54 -49.58 -8.27
N GLN A 78 24.67 -48.25 -8.44
CA GLN A 78 23.75 -47.43 -9.24
C GLN A 78 24.58 -46.51 -10.14
N PRO A 79 24.90 -46.92 -11.37
CA PRO A 79 25.68 -46.12 -12.28
C PRO A 79 24.93 -44.82 -12.63
N ARG A 80 25.63 -43.70 -12.53
CA ARG A 80 25.12 -42.38 -12.87
C ARG A 80 25.94 -41.76 -13.99
N TYR A 81 25.28 -41.08 -14.89
CA TYR A 81 25.93 -40.22 -15.86
C TYR A 81 25.96 -38.80 -15.31
N ALA A 82 27.15 -38.26 -15.18
CA ALA A 82 27.35 -36.88 -14.80
C ALA A 82 27.85 -36.09 -16.01
N TYR A 83 27.25 -34.98 -16.29
CA TYR A 83 27.71 -34.03 -17.30
C TYR A 83 28.07 -32.73 -16.61
N THR A 84 29.33 -32.37 -16.64
CA THR A 84 29.85 -31.12 -16.04
C THR A 84 30.20 -30.15 -17.17
N GLY A 85 29.74 -28.93 -17.09
CA GLY A 85 30.04 -27.93 -18.13
C GLY A 85 29.16 -26.71 -18.09
N LYS A 86 29.18 -26.01 -19.21
CA LYS A 86 28.36 -24.83 -19.46
C LYS A 86 27.22 -25.18 -20.39
N TRP A 87 26.02 -24.73 -20.05
CA TRP A 87 24.82 -24.86 -20.85
C TRP A 87 24.27 -23.49 -21.15
N GLN A 88 23.96 -23.25 -22.40
CA GLN A 88 23.31 -22.01 -22.83
C GLN A 88 22.03 -22.37 -23.55
N GLY A 89 20.93 -21.80 -23.11
CA GLY A 89 19.63 -22.01 -23.72
C GLY A 89 18.98 -20.67 -24.08
N SER A 90 18.31 -20.63 -25.21
CA SER A 90 17.41 -19.52 -25.54
C SER A 90 16.07 -20.06 -25.96
N LEU A 91 15.02 -19.44 -25.48
CA LEU A 91 13.63 -19.78 -25.76
C LEU A 91 12.91 -18.55 -26.33
N THR A 92 12.37 -18.69 -27.54
CA THR A 92 11.53 -17.66 -28.16
C THR A 92 10.08 -18.14 -28.18
N THR A 93 9.22 -17.37 -27.56
CA THR A 93 7.76 -17.60 -27.51
C THR A 93 7.03 -16.41 -28.14
N PRO A 94 5.74 -16.51 -28.44
CA PRO A 94 4.94 -15.35 -28.85
C PRO A 94 4.93 -14.21 -27.82
N ALA A 95 5.12 -14.56 -26.52
CA ALA A 95 5.16 -13.60 -25.43
C ALA A 95 6.53 -12.93 -25.23
N GLY A 96 7.61 -13.44 -25.85
CA GLY A 96 8.92 -12.85 -25.75
C GLY A 96 10.08 -13.84 -25.87
N GLN A 97 11.28 -13.35 -25.64
CA GLN A 97 12.51 -14.11 -25.68
C GLN A 97 13.12 -14.21 -24.29
N SER A 98 13.61 -15.40 -23.94
CA SER A 98 14.34 -15.67 -22.69
C SER A 98 15.61 -16.45 -22.96
N SER A 99 16.64 -16.25 -22.14
CA SER A 99 17.87 -17.00 -22.15
C SER A 99 18.16 -17.59 -20.78
N LEU A 100 18.84 -18.72 -20.75
CA LEU A 100 19.26 -19.40 -19.55
C LEU A 100 20.68 -19.90 -19.74
N ASP A 101 21.60 -19.45 -18.92
CA ASP A 101 22.98 -19.89 -18.88
C ASP A 101 23.22 -20.63 -17.57
N LEU A 102 23.70 -21.87 -17.65
CA LEU A 102 24.00 -22.75 -16.54
C LEU A 102 25.46 -23.16 -16.57
N THR A 103 26.12 -23.10 -15.44
CA THR A 103 27.43 -23.71 -15.23
C THR A 103 27.33 -24.67 -14.05
N GLY A 104 27.63 -25.94 -14.24
CA GLY A 104 27.50 -26.91 -13.15
C GLY A 104 27.45 -28.36 -13.64
N ALA A 105 26.89 -29.24 -12.82
CA ALA A 105 26.79 -30.68 -13.07
C ALA A 105 25.34 -31.13 -13.19
N LEU A 106 25.01 -31.77 -14.31
CA LEU A 106 23.79 -32.54 -14.51
C LEU A 106 24.05 -34.01 -14.21
N GLN A 107 23.33 -34.60 -13.28
CA GLN A 107 23.47 -35.99 -12.94
C GLN A 107 22.19 -36.76 -13.31
N PHE A 108 22.35 -37.77 -14.16
CA PHE A 108 21.26 -38.63 -14.58
C PHE A 108 21.54 -40.05 -14.08
N PRO A 109 20.67 -40.69 -13.30
CA PRO A 109 20.75 -42.12 -13.08
C PRO A 109 20.48 -42.87 -14.39
N THR A 110 20.97 -44.11 -14.51
CA THR A 110 20.70 -44.95 -15.70
C THR A 110 19.22 -45.26 -15.88
N SER A 111 18.46 -45.19 -14.81
CA SER A 111 17.00 -45.34 -14.80
C SER A 111 16.43 -44.48 -13.69
N GLY A 112 15.31 -43.79 -13.96
CA GLY A 112 14.60 -43.01 -12.96
C GLY A 112 14.89 -41.51 -13.00
N PRO A 113 14.63 -40.80 -11.91
CA PRO A 113 14.67 -39.34 -11.85
C PRO A 113 16.10 -38.76 -11.94
N PHE A 114 16.22 -37.53 -12.40
CA PHE A 114 17.50 -36.83 -12.54
C PHE A 114 17.72 -35.78 -11.46
N ASN A 115 18.96 -35.40 -11.23
CA ASN A 115 19.35 -34.29 -10.36
C ASN A 115 20.13 -33.27 -11.16
N LEU A 116 19.83 -31.99 -10.95
CA LEU A 116 20.56 -30.87 -11.50
C LEU A 116 21.21 -30.10 -10.36
N PHE A 117 22.51 -29.90 -10.43
CA PHE A 117 23.26 -29.00 -9.57
C PHE A 117 23.98 -27.99 -10.45
N ALA A 118 23.66 -26.73 -10.31
CA ALA A 118 24.31 -25.66 -11.05
C ALA A 118 24.91 -24.65 -10.06
N ASP A 119 26.24 -24.54 -10.08
CA ASP A 119 26.98 -23.65 -9.18
C ASP A 119 26.82 -22.18 -9.58
N ALA A 120 26.55 -21.93 -10.87
CA ALA A 120 26.22 -20.61 -11.38
C ALA A 120 25.09 -20.72 -12.41
N VAL A 121 24.03 -19.99 -12.16
CA VAL A 121 22.87 -19.86 -13.06
C VAL A 121 22.67 -18.40 -13.36
N SER A 122 22.52 -18.07 -14.63
CA SER A 122 22.12 -16.75 -15.09
C SER A 122 20.93 -16.94 -16.03
N ALA A 123 19.85 -16.25 -15.74
CA ALA A 123 18.65 -16.26 -16.54
C ALA A 123 18.29 -14.82 -16.91
N SER A 124 17.90 -14.60 -18.16
CA SER A 124 17.36 -13.33 -18.61
C SER A 124 16.15 -13.56 -19.49
N GLY A 125 15.24 -12.61 -19.51
CA GLY A 125 14.03 -12.69 -20.32
C GLY A 125 13.40 -11.34 -20.56
N LYS A 126 12.72 -11.22 -21.71
CA LYS A 126 11.93 -10.05 -22.06
C LYS A 126 10.56 -10.53 -22.54
N LEU A 127 9.53 -10.15 -21.81
CA LEU A 127 8.14 -10.40 -22.18
C LEU A 127 7.65 -9.22 -23.03
N SER A 128 7.54 -9.43 -24.34
CA SER A 128 7.21 -8.37 -25.29
C SER A 128 5.78 -7.82 -25.13
N ALA A 129 4.83 -8.63 -24.66
CA ALA A 129 3.43 -8.22 -24.53
C ALA A 129 3.20 -7.10 -23.52
N ASN A 130 4.02 -7.02 -22.44
CA ASN A 130 3.86 -6.04 -21.36
C ASN A 130 5.11 -5.18 -21.13
N GLY A 131 6.14 -5.29 -21.97
CA GLY A 131 7.40 -4.56 -21.77
C GLY A 131 8.15 -4.93 -20.50
N ILE A 132 7.82 -6.07 -19.88
CA ILE A 132 8.47 -6.57 -18.67
C ILE A 132 9.65 -7.44 -19.10
N GLY A 133 10.81 -7.15 -18.57
CA GLY A 133 12.02 -7.95 -18.71
C GLY A 133 12.61 -8.26 -17.34
N GLY A 134 13.66 -9.08 -17.34
CA GLY A 134 14.38 -9.34 -16.11
C GLY A 134 15.61 -10.19 -16.33
N GLN A 135 16.50 -10.13 -15.37
CA GLN A 135 17.67 -10.99 -15.28
C GLN A 135 17.82 -11.47 -13.85
N ALA A 136 18.25 -12.70 -13.69
CA ALA A 136 18.51 -13.29 -12.39
C ALA A 136 19.74 -14.19 -12.47
N SER A 137 20.48 -14.27 -11.38
CA SER A 137 21.61 -15.17 -11.22
C SER A 137 21.57 -15.81 -9.84
N GLY A 138 22.23 -16.95 -9.68
CA GLY A 138 22.29 -17.68 -8.41
C GLY A 138 22.79 -19.09 -8.56
N LYS A 139 22.67 -19.88 -7.51
CA LYS A 139 22.95 -21.31 -7.46
C LYS A 139 21.64 -22.08 -7.48
N LEU A 140 21.55 -23.14 -8.27
CA LEU A 140 20.31 -23.92 -8.42
C LEU A 140 20.57 -25.40 -8.12
N SER A 141 19.73 -25.99 -7.30
CA SER A 141 19.68 -27.43 -7.07
C SER A 141 18.27 -27.95 -7.30
N LEU A 142 18.12 -28.93 -8.17
CA LEU A 142 16.86 -29.61 -8.45
C LEU A 142 17.05 -31.09 -8.22
N ASN A 143 16.26 -31.65 -7.32
CA ASN A 143 16.20 -33.09 -7.07
C ASN A 143 14.81 -33.60 -7.45
N THR A 144 14.73 -34.30 -8.59
CA THR A 144 13.44 -34.81 -9.08
C THR A 144 12.97 -36.07 -8.35
N GLN A 145 13.84 -36.78 -7.63
CA GLN A 145 13.45 -37.92 -6.78
C GLN A 145 12.79 -37.42 -5.49
N ALA A 146 13.37 -36.39 -4.87
CA ALA A 146 12.83 -35.78 -3.66
C ALA A 146 11.75 -34.73 -3.99
N ASN A 147 11.55 -34.43 -5.25
CA ASN A 147 10.63 -33.35 -5.72
C ASN A 147 10.93 -32.01 -5.05
N THR A 148 12.22 -31.65 -4.98
CA THR A 148 12.69 -30.41 -4.36
C THR A 148 13.47 -29.55 -5.34
N LEU A 149 13.30 -28.23 -5.21
CA LEU A 149 14.08 -27.20 -5.89
C LEU A 149 14.64 -26.24 -4.84
N GLU A 150 15.89 -25.90 -4.96
CA GLU A 150 16.54 -24.90 -4.11
C GLU A 150 17.32 -23.93 -4.98
N ALA A 151 17.06 -22.64 -4.82
CA ALA A 151 17.80 -21.56 -5.45
C ALA A 151 18.38 -20.66 -4.36
N LYS A 152 19.70 -20.60 -4.28
CA LYS A 152 20.47 -19.83 -3.29
C LYS A 152 21.22 -18.68 -3.95
N GLU A 153 21.61 -17.71 -3.13
CA GLU A 153 22.39 -16.55 -3.58
C GLU A 153 21.74 -15.88 -4.79
N LEU A 154 20.40 -15.90 -4.82
CA LEU A 154 19.66 -15.26 -5.90
C LEU A 154 19.91 -13.77 -5.88
N SER A 155 20.23 -13.23 -7.03
CA SER A 155 20.28 -11.78 -7.29
C SER A 155 19.71 -11.53 -8.68
N GLY A 156 19.01 -10.43 -8.84
CA GLY A 156 18.41 -10.12 -10.12
C GLY A 156 17.75 -8.77 -10.18
N GLN A 157 17.25 -8.48 -11.36
CA GLN A 157 16.50 -7.26 -11.64
C GLN A 157 15.26 -7.58 -12.45
N LEU A 158 14.16 -7.00 -12.06
CA LEU A 158 12.95 -6.89 -12.86
C LEU A 158 12.99 -5.54 -13.57
N LEU A 159 12.84 -5.54 -14.88
CA LEU A 159 12.90 -4.36 -15.73
C LEU A 159 11.53 -4.14 -16.36
N THR A 160 11.02 -2.94 -16.25
CA THR A 160 9.84 -2.47 -17.00
C THR A 160 10.25 -1.31 -17.89
N LYS A 161 9.33 -0.78 -18.68
CA LYS A 161 9.60 0.38 -19.53
C LYS A 161 10.11 1.59 -18.73
N ASP A 162 9.52 1.81 -17.55
CA ASP A 162 9.70 3.06 -16.79
C ASP A 162 10.28 2.83 -15.39
N ALA A 163 10.57 1.57 -15.01
CA ALA A 163 11.10 1.24 -13.69
C ALA A 163 11.93 -0.04 -13.67
N SER A 164 12.77 -0.15 -12.65
CA SER A 164 13.47 -1.37 -12.30
C SER A 164 13.30 -1.69 -10.82
N ALA A 165 13.28 -2.98 -10.51
CA ALA A 165 13.40 -3.46 -9.14
C ALA A 165 14.52 -4.50 -9.06
N SER A 166 15.43 -4.33 -8.12
CA SER A 166 16.43 -5.35 -7.80
C SER A 166 15.93 -6.26 -6.69
N PHE A 167 16.33 -7.52 -6.74
CA PHE A 167 16.02 -8.47 -5.68
C PHE A 167 17.24 -9.33 -5.36
N THR A 168 17.30 -9.77 -4.11
CA THR A 168 18.28 -10.78 -3.62
C THR A 168 17.59 -11.74 -2.68
N GLY A 169 18.13 -12.96 -2.54
CA GLY A 169 17.59 -13.91 -1.57
C GLY A 169 17.76 -15.36 -1.92
N SER A 170 16.82 -16.17 -1.46
CA SER A 170 16.76 -17.62 -1.71
C SER A 170 15.30 -18.06 -1.86
N VAL A 171 15.11 -19.13 -2.60
CA VAL A 171 13.80 -19.78 -2.81
C VAL A 171 13.99 -21.28 -2.71
N SER A 172 13.13 -21.97 -1.98
CA SER A 172 13.05 -23.42 -1.97
C SER A 172 11.61 -23.87 -2.27
N GLY A 173 11.51 -24.96 -3.02
CA GLY A 173 10.24 -25.60 -3.35
C GLY A 173 10.29 -27.07 -2.98
N THR A 174 9.22 -27.60 -2.42
CA THR A 174 9.05 -29.00 -2.07
C THR A 174 7.75 -29.55 -2.66
N ARG A 175 7.65 -30.87 -2.83
CA ARG A 175 6.45 -31.52 -3.38
C ARG A 175 6.04 -30.96 -4.75
N LEU A 176 7.02 -30.74 -5.64
CA LEU A 176 6.83 -30.06 -6.92
C LEU A 176 5.86 -30.77 -7.87
N ASP A 177 5.66 -32.08 -7.68
CA ASP A 177 4.81 -32.95 -8.50
C ASP A 177 3.33 -32.89 -8.15
N ALA A 178 2.99 -32.66 -6.88
CA ALA A 178 1.60 -32.73 -6.41
C ALA A 178 1.08 -31.40 -5.87
N ASN A 179 1.46 -31.07 -4.65
CA ASN A 179 1.04 -29.85 -3.96
C ASN A 179 2.27 -29.04 -3.58
N PRO A 180 2.83 -28.25 -4.50
CA PRO A 180 4.08 -27.53 -4.26
C PRO A 180 3.94 -26.56 -3.10
N ALA A 181 4.91 -26.64 -2.19
CA ALA A 181 5.10 -25.66 -1.14
C ALA A 181 6.40 -24.90 -1.41
N TRP A 182 6.33 -23.59 -1.26
CA TRP A 182 7.41 -22.66 -1.53
C TRP A 182 7.76 -21.90 -0.27
N ASP A 183 9.05 -21.87 0.05
CA ASP A 183 9.62 -21.01 1.07
C ASP A 183 10.65 -20.10 0.41
N ALA A 184 10.59 -18.81 0.67
CA ALA A 184 11.51 -17.82 0.12
C ALA A 184 11.92 -16.80 1.18
N SER A 185 13.15 -16.31 1.08
CA SER A 185 13.62 -15.15 1.81
C SER A 185 14.11 -14.16 0.77
N LEU A 186 13.37 -13.07 0.60
CA LEU A 186 13.62 -12.10 -0.46
C LEU A 186 13.79 -10.69 0.10
N SER A 187 14.74 -9.97 -0.48
CA SER A 187 14.90 -8.52 -0.32
C SER A 187 14.70 -7.88 -1.68
N VAL A 188 13.78 -6.94 -1.77
CA VAL A 188 13.42 -6.23 -3.01
C VAL A 188 13.61 -4.75 -2.81
N SER A 189 14.25 -4.07 -3.77
CA SER A 189 14.41 -2.62 -3.76
C SER A 189 14.09 -2.02 -5.12
N THR A 190 13.47 -0.84 -5.11
CA THR A 190 13.18 -0.06 -6.31
C THR A 190 13.24 1.43 -6.01
N GLY A 191 13.74 2.18 -6.98
CA GLY A 191 13.71 3.66 -6.96
C GLY A 191 12.46 4.24 -7.62
N ASN A 192 11.57 3.42 -8.18
CA ASN A 192 10.33 3.86 -8.82
C ASN A 192 9.20 2.84 -8.59
N LEU A 193 8.77 2.71 -7.34
CA LEU A 193 7.65 1.84 -6.95
C LEU A 193 6.36 2.22 -7.69
N ARG A 194 6.13 3.52 -7.87
CA ARG A 194 4.95 4.05 -8.56
C ARG A 194 4.80 3.48 -9.97
N ALA A 195 5.87 3.50 -10.76
CA ALA A 195 5.84 2.97 -12.12
C ALA A 195 5.61 1.45 -12.15
N LEU A 196 6.17 0.71 -11.19
CA LEU A 196 5.91 -0.72 -11.06
C LEU A 196 4.44 -1.01 -10.74
N LEU A 197 3.85 -0.28 -9.79
CA LEU A 197 2.43 -0.45 -9.44
C LEU A 197 1.50 -0.04 -10.58
N ALA A 198 1.85 1.02 -11.33
CA ALA A 198 1.10 1.42 -12.52
C ALA A 198 1.10 0.33 -13.60
N GLN A 199 2.25 -0.29 -13.84
CA GLN A 199 2.40 -1.39 -14.79
C GLN A 199 1.51 -2.59 -14.44
N TRP A 200 1.30 -2.84 -13.15
CA TRP A 200 0.44 -3.94 -12.67
C TRP A 200 -1.02 -3.54 -12.50
N GLY A 201 -1.39 -2.30 -12.83
CA GLY A 201 -2.76 -1.80 -12.63
C GLY A 201 -3.15 -1.62 -11.16
N MET A 202 -2.16 -1.54 -10.26
CA MET A 202 -2.37 -1.45 -8.82
C MET A 202 -2.22 0.00 -8.29
N LEU A 203 -1.92 0.96 -9.16
CA LEU A 203 -1.74 2.36 -8.77
C LEU A 203 -3.09 3.08 -8.76
N PRO A 204 -3.56 3.60 -7.62
CA PRO A 204 -4.72 4.48 -7.59
C PRO A 204 -4.48 5.77 -8.39
N SER A 205 -5.44 6.16 -9.23
CA SER A 205 -5.32 7.34 -10.11
C SER A 205 -5.23 8.68 -9.37
N SER A 206 -5.70 8.71 -8.11
CA SER A 206 -5.74 9.91 -7.28
C SER A 206 -4.47 10.21 -6.49
N LEU A 207 -3.49 9.30 -6.48
CA LEU A 207 -2.26 9.48 -5.70
C LEU A 207 -1.37 10.61 -6.25
N PRO A 208 -0.83 11.50 -5.39
CA PRO A 208 0.14 12.52 -5.78
C PRO A 208 1.39 11.93 -6.44
N GLN A 209 2.03 12.69 -7.33
CA GLN A 209 3.21 12.22 -8.06
C GLN A 209 4.41 11.91 -7.15
N GLN A 210 4.51 12.55 -5.99
CA GLN A 210 5.56 12.34 -5.00
C GLN A 210 5.38 11.08 -4.15
N ALA A 211 4.20 10.46 -4.16
CA ALA A 211 3.90 9.27 -3.38
C ALA A 211 4.37 7.99 -4.08
N LEU A 212 4.78 6.98 -3.27
CA LEU A 212 5.20 5.66 -3.71
C LEU A 212 6.39 5.69 -4.68
N ARG A 213 7.39 6.52 -4.38
CA ARG A 213 8.58 6.66 -5.23
C ARG A 213 9.54 5.51 -5.05
N GLN A 214 9.88 5.18 -3.83
CA GLN A 214 10.90 4.18 -3.53
C GLN A 214 10.41 3.15 -2.52
N ALA A 215 10.92 1.93 -2.65
CA ALA A 215 10.67 0.88 -1.69
C ALA A 215 11.91 0.00 -1.50
N GLN A 216 12.12 -0.42 -0.26
CA GLN A 216 13.06 -1.47 0.10
C GLN A 216 12.36 -2.37 1.11
N ILE A 217 12.10 -3.61 0.73
CA ILE A 217 11.28 -4.54 1.51
C ILE A 217 12.01 -5.89 1.58
N LYS A 218 12.09 -6.43 2.78
CA LYS A 218 12.57 -7.79 3.05
C LYS A 218 11.46 -8.59 3.69
N ALA A 219 11.29 -9.83 3.27
CA ALA A 219 10.28 -10.73 3.85
C ALA A 219 10.68 -12.19 3.67
N LYS A 220 10.21 -13.04 4.58
CA LYS A 220 10.09 -14.47 4.39
C LYS A 220 8.70 -14.78 3.85
N ILE A 221 8.65 -15.56 2.79
CA ILE A 221 7.42 -15.90 2.07
C ILE A 221 7.25 -17.40 2.15
N ARG A 222 6.09 -17.86 2.59
CA ARG A 222 5.67 -19.25 2.49
C ARG A 222 4.37 -19.32 1.72
N ALA A 223 4.35 -20.17 0.70
CA ALA A 223 3.17 -20.32 -0.14
C ALA A 223 2.92 -21.79 -0.47
N ASP A 224 1.67 -22.21 -0.39
CA ASP A 224 1.20 -23.49 -0.89
C ASP A 224 -0.16 -23.36 -1.58
N GLU A 225 -0.87 -24.46 -1.80
CA GLU A 225 -2.19 -24.41 -2.44
C GLU A 225 -3.25 -23.66 -1.63
N SER A 226 -3.11 -23.56 -0.31
CA SER A 226 -4.11 -23.03 0.61
C SER A 226 -3.70 -21.70 1.26
N ILE A 227 -2.41 -21.48 1.42
CA ILE A 227 -1.88 -20.37 2.24
C ILE A 227 -0.83 -19.59 1.46
N LEU A 228 -0.85 -18.26 1.65
CA LEU A 228 0.26 -17.36 1.34
C LEU A 228 0.59 -16.58 2.61
N ARG A 229 1.78 -16.81 3.20
CA ARG A 229 2.24 -16.12 4.40
C ARG A 229 3.49 -15.30 4.09
N LEU A 230 3.45 -14.03 4.45
CA LEU A 230 4.61 -13.15 4.52
C LEU A 230 4.93 -12.93 6.00
N SER A 231 6.09 -13.34 6.45
CA SER A 231 6.56 -13.14 7.82
C SER A 231 7.89 -12.40 7.82
N GLU A 232 8.29 -11.88 8.98
CA GLU A 232 9.49 -11.05 9.12
C GLU A 232 9.54 -9.95 8.04
N LEU A 233 8.35 -9.39 7.75
CA LEU A 233 8.24 -8.28 6.82
C LEU A 233 8.88 -7.06 7.46
N GLU A 234 9.92 -6.54 6.84
CA GLU A 234 10.64 -5.34 7.26
C GLU A 234 10.96 -4.50 6.03
N GLY A 235 10.90 -3.19 6.16
CA GLY A 235 11.28 -2.35 5.06
C GLY A 235 10.94 -0.89 5.22
N ARG A 236 10.97 -0.20 4.09
CA ARG A 236 10.66 1.21 3.95
C ARG A 236 9.97 1.46 2.63
N VAL A 237 8.93 2.26 2.66
CA VAL A 237 8.26 2.82 1.48
C VAL A 237 8.30 4.33 1.64
N ASP A 238 8.93 5.02 0.70
CA ASP A 238 9.29 6.42 0.82
C ASP A 238 10.02 6.68 2.16
N ASP A 239 9.49 7.55 3.02
CA ASP A 239 10.03 7.84 4.35
C ASP A 239 9.43 6.97 5.46
N THR A 240 8.43 6.15 5.15
CA THR A 240 7.72 5.35 6.15
C THR A 240 8.38 3.99 6.33
N ARG A 241 8.85 3.69 7.54
CA ARG A 241 9.27 2.33 7.93
C ARG A 241 8.05 1.45 8.08
N LEU A 242 8.18 0.19 7.70
CA LEU A 242 7.14 -0.81 7.89
C LEU A 242 7.75 -2.11 8.42
N ALA A 243 7.00 -2.81 9.27
CA ALA A 243 7.32 -4.14 9.76
C ALA A 243 6.02 -4.91 10.03
N GLY A 244 6.10 -6.24 10.00
CA GLY A 244 4.94 -7.05 10.38
C GLY A 244 4.84 -8.40 9.71
N GLN A 245 3.60 -8.85 9.55
CA GLN A 245 3.27 -10.11 8.89
C GLN A 245 1.90 -10.02 8.22
N ILE A 246 1.73 -10.76 7.13
CA ILE A 246 0.49 -10.88 6.38
C ILE A 246 0.29 -12.36 6.06
N GLU A 247 -0.91 -12.87 6.26
CA GLU A 247 -1.28 -14.23 5.89
C GLU A 247 -2.60 -14.21 5.12
N GLY A 248 -2.64 -14.89 4.00
CA GLY A 248 -3.84 -15.05 3.19
C GLY A 248 -4.16 -16.53 3.03
N THR A 249 -5.40 -16.91 3.26
CA THR A 249 -5.92 -18.24 2.96
C THR A 249 -6.81 -18.19 1.72
N LYS A 250 -6.67 -19.19 0.87
CA LYS A 250 -7.53 -19.32 -0.30
C LYS A 250 -8.95 -19.68 0.13
N GLY A 251 -9.93 -18.98 -0.47
CA GLY A 251 -11.35 -19.20 -0.23
C GLY A 251 -12.14 -18.36 -1.22
N THR A 252 -13.44 -18.38 -1.12
CA THR A 252 -14.34 -17.51 -1.91
C THR A 252 -15.35 -16.88 -0.96
N PRO A 253 -15.08 -15.66 -0.50
CA PRO A 253 -13.88 -14.82 -0.71
C PRO A 253 -12.63 -15.29 0.04
N PRO A 254 -11.42 -14.89 -0.40
CA PRO A 254 -10.18 -15.16 0.33
C PRO A 254 -10.15 -14.39 1.67
N HIS A 255 -9.58 -15.03 2.69
CA HIS A 255 -9.44 -14.41 4.01
C HIS A 255 -7.99 -14.02 4.28
N TRP A 256 -7.78 -12.79 4.69
CA TRP A 256 -6.48 -12.20 5.01
C TRP A 256 -6.39 -11.84 6.49
N THR A 257 -5.26 -12.12 7.09
CA THR A 257 -4.88 -11.57 8.40
C THR A 257 -3.64 -10.73 8.24
N ALA A 258 -3.58 -9.56 8.89
CA ALA A 258 -2.44 -8.67 8.80
C ALA A 258 -2.12 -8.06 10.17
N LYS A 259 -0.83 -8.04 10.54
CA LYS A 259 -0.33 -7.30 11.70
C LYS A 259 0.81 -6.42 11.22
N LEU A 260 0.56 -5.12 11.10
CA LEU A 260 1.50 -4.18 10.52
C LEU A 260 1.86 -3.09 11.52
N ARG A 261 3.13 -2.72 11.53
CA ARG A 261 3.67 -1.58 12.26
C ARG A 261 4.29 -0.61 11.27
N LEU A 262 3.86 0.63 11.33
CA LEU A 262 4.42 1.72 10.54
C LEU A 262 5.13 2.70 11.46
N GLY A 263 6.20 3.29 10.99
CA GLY A 263 6.86 4.40 11.65
C GLY A 263 6.09 5.71 11.49
N THR A 264 6.75 6.75 11.01
CA THR A 264 6.08 8.03 10.74
C THR A 264 5.41 7.99 9.37
N LEU A 265 4.10 8.22 9.34
CA LEU A 265 3.30 8.35 8.12
C LEU A 265 2.73 9.77 8.03
N ARG A 266 3.08 10.52 6.99
CA ARG A 266 2.46 11.81 6.67
C ARG A 266 1.34 11.58 5.68
N LEU A 267 0.10 11.59 6.14
CA LEU A 267 -1.05 11.30 5.29
C LEU A 267 -1.18 12.29 4.12
N GLY A 268 -0.80 13.54 4.32
CA GLY A 268 -0.82 14.57 3.27
C GLY A 268 0.05 14.27 2.05
N ASP A 269 1.09 13.44 2.19
CA ASP A 269 1.97 13.05 1.09
C ASP A 269 1.28 12.04 0.14
N TYR A 270 0.21 11.39 0.61
CA TYR A 270 -0.56 10.38 -0.11
C TYR A 270 -1.97 10.84 -0.50
N LEU A 271 -2.37 12.04 -0.08
CA LEU A 271 -3.66 12.61 -0.44
C LEU A 271 -3.51 13.59 -1.61
N PRO A 272 -4.47 13.65 -2.54
CA PRO A 272 -4.43 14.62 -3.61
C PRO A 272 -4.42 16.04 -3.03
N ALA A 273 -3.57 16.91 -3.58
CA ALA A 273 -3.65 18.33 -3.26
C ALA A 273 -5.05 18.83 -3.60
N SER A 274 -5.69 19.56 -2.68
CA SER A 274 -6.98 20.20 -2.95
C SER A 274 -6.79 21.19 -4.09
N SER A 275 -7.03 20.75 -5.33
CA SER A 275 -7.01 21.63 -6.48
C SER A 275 -8.23 22.55 -6.42
N LYS A 276 -8.03 23.84 -6.71
CA LYS A 276 -9.13 24.81 -6.85
C LYS A 276 -10.11 24.44 -7.98
N TYR A 277 -9.74 23.46 -8.80
CA TYR A 277 -10.55 22.92 -9.89
C TYR A 277 -10.86 21.47 -9.53
N ALA A 278 -12.09 21.20 -9.10
CA ALA A 278 -12.60 19.85 -8.92
C ALA A 278 -12.53 19.13 -10.28
N GLN A 279 -11.55 18.27 -10.45
CA GLN A 279 -11.61 17.29 -11.53
C GLN A 279 -12.79 16.36 -11.24
N PRO A 280 -13.54 15.90 -12.26
CA PRO A 280 -14.57 14.91 -12.04
C PRO A 280 -13.94 13.70 -11.39
N SER A 281 -14.28 13.47 -10.13
CA SER A 281 -13.71 12.37 -9.38
C SER A 281 -14.31 11.06 -9.87
N THR A 282 -13.45 10.10 -10.11
CA THR A 282 -13.87 8.74 -10.48
C THR A 282 -14.77 8.18 -9.37
N PRO A 283 -15.92 7.58 -9.72
CA PRO A 283 -16.77 6.92 -8.74
C PRO A 283 -16.02 5.85 -7.96
N TRP A 284 -16.30 5.74 -6.68
CA TRP A 284 -15.64 4.75 -5.84
C TRP A 284 -16.13 3.35 -6.20
N GLN A 285 -15.18 2.52 -6.61
CA GLN A 285 -15.45 1.10 -6.84
C GLN A 285 -15.43 0.38 -5.49
N THR A 286 -16.59 0.00 -4.99
CA THR A 286 -16.74 -0.61 -3.65
C THR A 286 -16.90 -2.12 -3.70
N GLU A 287 -17.01 -2.71 -4.88
CA GLU A 287 -17.25 -4.16 -5.07
C GLU A 287 -16.15 -5.05 -4.50
N TRP A 288 -14.91 -4.55 -4.44
CA TRP A 288 -13.79 -5.29 -3.89
C TRP A 288 -13.98 -5.62 -2.40
N LEU A 289 -14.71 -4.79 -1.63
CA LEU A 289 -15.03 -5.05 -0.23
C LEU A 289 -15.78 -6.37 -0.02
N ARG A 290 -16.54 -6.83 -1.02
CA ARG A 290 -17.26 -8.11 -0.98
C ARG A 290 -16.39 -9.28 -1.44
N LYS A 291 -15.28 -9.00 -2.13
CA LYS A 291 -14.38 -10.01 -2.70
C LYS A 291 -13.23 -10.39 -1.76
N VAL A 292 -13.17 -9.80 -0.57
CA VAL A 292 -12.11 -10.03 0.41
C VAL A 292 -12.68 -10.09 1.81
N GLN A 293 -12.08 -10.93 2.66
CA GLN A 293 -12.24 -10.88 4.11
C GLN A 293 -10.88 -10.49 4.71
N LEU A 294 -10.88 -9.60 5.69
CA LEU A 294 -9.68 -9.12 6.35
C LEU A 294 -9.90 -9.01 7.86
N ASP A 295 -8.96 -9.54 8.63
CA ASP A 295 -8.78 -9.22 10.04
C ASP A 295 -7.37 -8.65 10.23
N GLY A 296 -7.26 -7.39 10.62
CA GLY A 296 -6.00 -6.66 10.66
C GLY A 296 -5.80 -5.84 11.92
N ASP A 297 -4.54 -5.76 12.36
CA ASP A 297 -4.07 -4.83 13.38
C ASP A 297 -3.01 -3.93 12.77
N LEU A 298 -3.30 -2.65 12.67
CA LEU A 298 -2.34 -1.65 12.21
C LEU A 298 -1.92 -0.77 13.40
N SER A 299 -0.64 -0.65 13.64
CA SER A 299 -0.06 0.32 14.55
C SER A 299 0.82 1.31 13.80
N VAL A 300 0.72 2.59 14.12
CA VAL A 300 1.51 3.67 13.53
C VAL A 300 2.14 4.47 14.67
N GLU A 301 3.47 4.56 14.68
CA GLU A 301 4.17 5.31 15.73
C GLU A 301 3.77 6.78 15.73
N ARG A 302 3.70 7.38 14.53
CA ARG A 302 3.32 8.78 14.34
C ARG A 302 2.60 8.98 13.02
N LEU A 303 1.30 9.25 13.08
CA LEU A 303 0.49 9.63 11.92
C LEU A 303 0.31 11.16 11.92
N VAL A 304 0.72 11.83 10.85
CA VAL A 304 0.54 13.28 10.71
C VAL A 304 -0.64 13.57 9.79
N ILE A 305 -1.71 14.14 10.34
CA ILE A 305 -2.92 14.55 9.62
C ILE A 305 -3.05 16.06 9.73
N ALA A 306 -3.11 16.76 8.61
CA ALA A 306 -3.23 18.22 8.58
C ALA A 306 -2.20 18.94 9.48
N ARG A 307 -0.96 18.47 9.50
CA ARG A 307 0.16 18.87 10.37
C ARG A 307 0.03 18.49 11.85
N ILE A 308 -1.09 17.92 12.28
CA ILE A 308 -1.29 17.48 13.67
C ILE A 308 -0.76 16.06 13.82
N PRO A 309 0.21 15.80 14.71
CA PRO A 309 0.71 14.46 14.96
C PRO A 309 -0.26 13.69 15.88
N HIS A 310 -0.56 12.46 15.47
CA HIS A 310 -1.26 11.44 16.24
C HIS A 310 -0.24 10.37 16.56
N GLU A 311 0.10 10.22 17.84
CA GLU A 311 1.15 9.31 18.30
C GLU A 311 0.56 8.00 18.81
N ASN A 312 1.31 6.91 18.64
CA ASN A 312 0.93 5.57 19.09
C ASN A 312 -0.48 5.15 18.61
N LEU A 313 -0.74 5.42 17.33
CA LEU A 313 -2.02 5.07 16.73
C LEU A 313 -2.17 3.55 16.63
N THR A 314 -3.32 3.05 17.09
CA THR A 314 -3.72 1.64 16.92
C THR A 314 -5.06 1.59 16.18
N VAL A 315 -5.12 0.75 15.15
CA VAL A 315 -6.28 0.62 14.27
C VAL A 315 -6.58 -0.86 14.04
N PRO A 316 -7.50 -1.47 14.77
CA PRO A 316 -8.04 -2.76 14.37
C PRO A 316 -8.91 -2.56 13.12
N VAL A 317 -8.71 -3.38 12.11
CA VAL A 317 -9.44 -3.29 10.83
C VAL A 317 -10.07 -4.63 10.53
N THR A 318 -11.34 -4.65 10.20
CA THR A 318 -12.01 -5.84 9.69
C THR A 318 -12.75 -5.54 8.40
N ILE A 319 -12.71 -6.47 7.44
CA ILE A 319 -13.59 -6.45 6.26
C ILE A 319 -14.34 -7.76 6.23
N LYS A 320 -15.67 -7.68 6.38
CA LYS A 320 -16.55 -8.84 6.35
C LYS A 320 -17.83 -8.50 5.60
N ASN A 321 -18.21 -9.33 4.64
CA ASN A 321 -19.47 -9.18 3.87
C ASN A 321 -19.65 -7.79 3.23
N GLY A 322 -18.58 -7.18 2.73
CA GLY A 322 -18.64 -5.86 2.10
C GLY A 322 -18.61 -4.68 3.06
N VAL A 323 -18.42 -4.93 4.34
CA VAL A 323 -18.34 -3.91 5.40
C VAL A 323 -16.93 -3.85 5.95
N LEU A 324 -16.30 -2.68 5.84
CA LEU A 324 -15.08 -2.33 6.52
C LEU A 324 -15.42 -1.71 7.86
N THR A 325 -14.79 -2.19 8.93
CA THR A 325 -14.89 -1.61 10.28
C THR A 325 -13.48 -1.38 10.82
N ALA A 326 -13.25 -0.20 11.40
CA ALA A 326 -12.06 0.13 12.16
C ALA A 326 -12.49 0.80 13.46
N ASP A 327 -12.62 0.02 14.52
CA ASP A 327 -13.14 0.45 15.82
C ASP A 327 -12.66 -0.53 16.94
N PRO A 328 -12.09 -0.05 18.05
CA PRO A 328 -11.75 1.34 18.34
C PRO A 328 -10.37 1.76 17.77
N ILE A 329 -10.32 2.90 17.12
CA ILE A 329 -9.07 3.59 16.78
C ILE A 329 -8.66 4.42 18.00
N LYS A 330 -7.38 4.35 18.39
CA LYS A 330 -6.85 5.09 19.54
C LYS A 330 -5.52 5.75 19.19
N ALA A 331 -5.31 6.98 19.68
CA ALA A 331 -4.06 7.71 19.53
C ALA A 331 -3.83 8.69 20.67
N ARG A 332 -2.61 9.24 20.78
CA ARG A 332 -2.29 10.42 21.58
C ARG A 332 -2.20 11.64 20.68
N VAL A 333 -2.76 12.76 21.13
CA VAL A 333 -2.76 14.01 20.36
C VAL A 333 -2.58 15.18 21.33
N ALA A 334 -1.54 15.99 21.10
CA ALA A 334 -1.29 17.23 21.86
C ALA A 334 -1.44 17.06 23.40
N GLY A 335 -0.86 16.01 23.96
CA GLY A 335 -0.91 15.71 25.39
C GLY A 335 -2.20 15.06 25.90
N GLY A 336 -3.25 15.02 25.09
CA GLY A 336 -4.51 14.32 25.36
C GLY A 336 -4.64 13.02 24.57
N THR A 337 -5.88 12.55 24.40
CA THR A 337 -6.20 11.31 23.69
C THR A 337 -7.17 11.57 22.55
N ALA A 338 -7.01 10.80 21.46
CA ALA A 338 -7.96 10.71 20.37
C ALA A 338 -8.55 9.29 20.30
N GLY A 339 -9.85 9.22 20.09
CA GLY A 339 -10.57 8.00 19.78
C GLY A 339 -11.31 8.15 18.45
N ALA A 340 -11.42 7.06 17.68
CA ALA A 340 -12.26 7.07 16.49
C ALA A 340 -12.87 5.69 16.25
N GLY A 341 -13.98 5.66 15.52
CA GLY A 341 -14.60 4.46 14.98
C GLY A 341 -15.10 4.74 13.58
N LEU A 342 -14.63 3.94 12.62
CA LEU A 342 -15.03 4.01 11.21
C LEU A 342 -15.81 2.75 10.83
N ARG A 343 -16.96 2.92 10.21
CA ARG A 343 -17.70 1.88 9.51
C ARG A 343 -17.98 2.34 8.07
N ALA A 344 -17.65 1.51 7.11
CA ALA A 344 -17.88 1.82 5.71
C ALA A 344 -18.42 0.60 4.99
N GLU A 345 -19.54 0.74 4.27
CA GLU A 345 -20.24 -0.33 3.57
C GLU A 345 -20.34 -0.02 2.08
N GLY A 346 -19.88 -0.97 1.27
CA GLY A 346 -20.00 -0.88 -0.19
C GLY A 346 -21.44 -1.14 -0.65
N THR A 347 -22.05 -0.12 -1.27
CA THR A 347 -23.39 -0.17 -1.85
C THR A 347 -23.34 0.04 -3.37
N ALA A 348 -24.44 -0.23 -4.08
CA ALA A 348 -24.55 0.09 -5.50
C ALA A 348 -24.43 1.60 -5.80
N GLY A 349 -24.73 2.45 -4.83
CA GLY A 349 -24.67 3.91 -4.98
C GLY A 349 -23.38 4.56 -4.53
N GLY A 350 -22.41 3.78 -4.02
CA GLY A 350 -21.15 4.28 -3.48
C GLY A 350 -20.80 3.66 -2.12
N LEU A 351 -20.02 4.37 -1.31
CA LEU A 351 -19.59 3.95 0.01
C LEU A 351 -20.43 4.64 1.10
N LEU A 352 -21.26 3.89 1.82
CA LEU A 352 -21.95 4.38 2.99
C LEU A 352 -20.99 4.38 4.17
N ALA A 353 -20.55 5.56 4.61
CA ALA A 353 -19.55 5.71 5.66
C ALA A 353 -20.13 6.40 6.91
N ARG A 354 -19.70 5.97 8.08
CA ARG A 354 -19.91 6.64 9.38
C ARG A 354 -18.59 6.72 10.12
N LEU A 355 -18.25 7.92 10.56
CA LEU A 355 -17.08 8.20 11.38
C LEU A 355 -17.53 8.82 12.70
N ARG A 356 -17.13 8.22 13.82
CA ARG A 356 -17.11 8.85 15.13
C ARG A 356 -15.70 9.27 15.43
N TYR A 357 -15.54 10.47 15.99
CA TYR A 357 -14.23 10.98 16.35
C TYR A 357 -14.32 11.75 17.66
N THR A 358 -13.43 11.42 18.61
CA THR A 358 -13.38 12.06 19.93
C THR A 358 -11.99 12.58 20.21
N LEU A 359 -11.89 13.74 20.82
CA LEU A 359 -10.68 14.25 21.45
C LEU A 359 -10.98 14.51 22.92
N SER A 360 -10.07 14.13 23.80
CA SER A 360 -10.23 14.33 25.24
C SER A 360 -8.97 14.92 25.84
N ALA A 361 -9.16 16.01 26.59
CA ALA A 361 -8.12 16.70 27.35
C ALA A 361 -6.89 17.12 26.51
N VAL A 362 -7.10 17.54 25.25
CA VAL A 362 -6.00 18.00 24.37
C VAL A 362 -5.56 19.41 24.72
N ASN A 363 -4.26 19.68 24.64
CA ASN A 363 -3.72 21.03 24.80
C ASN A 363 -3.93 21.81 23.49
N VAL A 364 -4.86 22.77 23.54
CA VAL A 364 -5.26 23.56 22.36
C VAL A 364 -4.12 24.43 21.83
N LEU A 365 -3.27 24.98 22.72
CA LEU A 365 -2.12 25.77 22.33
C LEU A 365 -1.12 24.95 21.50
N THR A 366 -0.90 23.70 21.90
CA THR A 366 -0.07 22.77 21.12
C THR A 366 -0.67 22.50 19.74
N LEU A 367 -1.97 22.26 19.64
CA LEU A 367 -2.64 22.08 18.34
C LEU A 367 -2.50 23.31 17.44
N CYS A 368 -2.67 24.52 17.99
CA CYS A 368 -2.48 25.76 17.25
C CYS A 368 -1.04 25.92 16.72
N LYS A 369 -0.04 25.62 17.56
CA LYS A 369 1.38 25.68 17.19
C LYS A 369 1.72 24.68 16.09
N GLU A 370 1.27 23.42 16.20
CA GLU A 370 1.50 22.38 15.18
C GLU A 370 0.90 22.78 13.81
N ARG A 371 -0.22 23.49 13.80
CA ARG A 371 -0.81 24.02 12.58
C ARG A 371 -0.09 25.26 12.02
N GLY A 372 0.82 25.85 12.77
CA GLY A 372 1.52 27.08 12.37
C GLY A 372 0.61 28.33 12.43
N GLN A 373 -0.35 28.36 13.36
CA GLN A 373 -1.25 29.50 13.52
C GLN A 373 -0.55 30.65 14.24
N GLU A 374 -0.78 31.87 13.78
CA GLU A 374 -0.17 33.06 14.38
C GLU A 374 -0.83 33.46 15.70
N GLN A 375 -2.16 33.38 15.78
CA GLN A 375 -2.92 33.62 17.00
C GLN A 375 -3.13 32.31 17.73
N LEU A 376 -2.73 32.29 18.99
CA LEU A 376 -2.63 31.07 19.79
C LEU A 376 -3.75 31.05 20.82
N LEU A 377 -4.81 30.31 20.53
CA LEU A 377 -5.79 29.94 21.53
C LEU A 377 -5.18 28.91 22.49
N SER A 378 -5.37 29.10 23.79
CA SER A 378 -4.94 28.12 24.80
C SER A 378 -6.13 27.51 25.53
N GLY A 379 -5.86 26.49 26.32
CA GLY A 379 -6.82 25.79 27.17
C GLY A 379 -6.78 24.28 26.97
N THR A 380 -7.63 23.57 27.71
CA THR A 380 -7.82 22.12 27.61
C THR A 380 -9.09 21.84 26.81
N GLY A 381 -8.93 21.18 25.67
CA GLY A 381 -10.00 20.95 24.71
C GLY A 381 -10.53 19.52 24.73
N SER A 382 -11.82 19.38 24.46
CA SER A 382 -12.49 18.12 24.13
C SER A 382 -13.42 18.32 22.95
N LEU A 383 -13.57 17.28 22.13
CA LEU A 383 -14.37 17.26 20.92
C LEU A 383 -15.07 15.92 20.77
N ASP A 384 -16.32 15.94 20.33
CA ASP A 384 -17.08 14.78 19.88
C ASP A 384 -17.71 15.08 18.53
N ALA A 385 -17.50 14.19 17.56
CA ALA A 385 -18.09 14.25 16.24
C ALA A 385 -18.65 12.88 15.85
N ASP A 386 -19.85 12.86 15.27
CA ASP A 386 -20.47 11.68 14.67
C ASP A 386 -21.05 12.08 13.33
N VAL A 387 -20.40 11.68 12.26
CA VAL A 387 -20.75 12.05 10.89
C VAL A 387 -20.94 10.82 10.02
N SER A 388 -21.88 10.90 9.11
CA SER A 388 -22.17 9.84 8.14
C SER A 388 -22.60 10.40 6.79
N GLY A 389 -22.43 9.60 5.74
CA GLY A 389 -22.86 10.00 4.41
C GLY A 389 -22.68 8.89 3.37
N LEU A 390 -23.37 9.01 2.26
CA LEU A 390 -23.18 8.18 1.08
C LEU A 390 -22.17 8.87 0.16
N LEU A 391 -20.95 8.36 0.16
CA LEU A 391 -19.82 8.90 -0.60
C LEU A 391 -19.79 8.26 -1.98
N ARG A 392 -20.09 9.02 -3.03
CA ARG A 392 -20.05 8.54 -4.41
C ARG A 392 -18.67 8.70 -5.02
N SER A 393 -17.97 9.76 -4.61
CA SER A 393 -16.63 10.11 -5.07
C SER A 393 -15.92 10.95 -4.01
N GLY A 394 -14.60 11.14 -4.12
CA GLY A 394 -13.86 11.98 -3.19
C GLY A 394 -14.30 13.47 -3.20
N ALA A 395 -14.74 13.98 -4.35
CA ALA A 395 -15.19 15.37 -4.47
C ALA A 395 -16.51 15.66 -3.74
N ASP A 396 -17.36 14.64 -3.56
CA ASP A 396 -18.68 14.81 -2.97
C ASP A 396 -18.68 14.73 -1.44
N ILE A 397 -17.54 14.40 -0.82
CA ILE A 397 -17.47 14.15 0.61
C ILE A 397 -18.07 15.29 1.44
N PRO A 398 -17.69 16.57 1.27
CA PRO A 398 -18.28 17.64 2.08
C PRO A 398 -19.80 17.72 1.93
N ALA A 399 -20.31 17.57 0.70
CA ALA A 399 -21.74 17.68 0.40
C ALA A 399 -22.55 16.47 0.88
N ALA A 400 -21.92 15.30 0.99
CA ALA A 400 -22.59 14.06 1.38
C ALA A 400 -22.73 13.90 2.90
N LEU A 401 -21.90 14.59 3.68
CA LEU A 401 -21.83 14.38 5.12
C LEU A 401 -22.93 15.09 5.89
N SER A 402 -23.48 14.36 6.86
CA SER A 402 -24.44 14.85 7.86
C SER A 402 -24.09 14.26 9.22
N GLY A 403 -24.42 14.99 10.29
CA GLY A 403 -24.14 14.52 11.64
C GLY A 403 -24.07 15.62 12.68
N THR A 404 -23.38 15.37 13.76
CA THR A 404 -23.22 16.29 14.90
C THR A 404 -21.76 16.49 15.25
N LEU A 405 -21.50 17.63 15.87
CA LEU A 405 -20.18 18.02 16.32
C LEU A 405 -20.32 18.88 17.57
N ASN A 406 -19.65 18.51 18.66
CA ASN A 406 -19.67 19.24 19.92
C ASN A 406 -18.22 19.47 20.37
N PHE A 407 -17.92 20.66 20.82
CA PHE A 407 -16.62 20.93 21.43
C PHE A 407 -16.74 21.76 22.70
N VAL A 408 -15.76 21.59 23.59
CA VAL A 408 -15.58 22.44 24.75
C VAL A 408 -14.08 22.65 25.01
N ILE A 409 -13.71 23.90 25.29
CA ILE A 409 -12.38 24.27 25.72
C ILE A 409 -12.52 24.95 27.08
N ARG A 410 -11.70 24.51 28.05
CA ARG A 410 -11.74 25.03 29.41
C ARG A 410 -10.44 25.69 29.79
N ASN A 411 -10.55 26.70 30.69
CA ASN A 411 -9.42 27.36 31.34
C ASN A 411 -8.38 27.84 30.33
N GLY A 412 -8.79 28.70 29.39
CA GLY A 412 -7.97 29.15 28.30
C GLY A 412 -7.83 30.65 28.19
N GLU A 413 -7.09 31.02 27.14
CA GLU A 413 -6.89 32.41 26.74
C GLU A 413 -7.15 32.53 25.22
N LEU A 414 -7.85 33.58 24.82
CA LEU A 414 -8.15 33.86 23.41
C LEU A 414 -6.89 34.22 22.59
N ASP A 415 -5.88 34.82 23.25
CA ASP A 415 -4.56 35.08 22.69
C ASP A 415 -3.48 34.79 23.72
N ALA A 416 -2.88 33.62 23.63
CA ALA A 416 -1.82 33.21 24.55
C ALA A 416 -0.50 33.99 24.39
N LYS A 417 -0.34 34.75 23.29
CA LYS A 417 0.82 35.67 23.10
C LYS A 417 0.62 36.99 23.87
N LYS A 418 -0.62 37.37 24.12
CA LYS A 418 -0.99 38.60 24.83
C LYS A 418 -2.02 38.29 25.92
N PRO A 419 -1.62 37.59 26.99
CA PRO A 419 -2.54 37.23 28.06
C PRO A 419 -3.03 38.49 28.79
N GLY A 420 -4.29 38.46 29.24
CA GLY A 420 -4.89 39.56 29.99
C GLY A 420 -6.23 39.19 30.57
N PRO A 421 -6.76 39.99 31.53
CA PRO A 421 -8.02 39.67 32.20
C PRO A 421 -9.19 39.46 31.21
N MET A 422 -9.24 40.22 30.14
CA MET A 422 -10.29 40.10 29.12
C MET A 422 -10.08 38.96 28.12
N SER A 423 -8.87 38.46 27.96
CA SER A 423 -8.58 37.29 27.09
C SER A 423 -8.81 35.94 27.75
N ARG A 424 -8.86 35.91 29.10
CA ARG A 424 -9.07 34.68 29.86
C ARG A 424 -10.52 34.24 29.81
N PHE A 425 -10.72 32.93 29.68
CA PHE A 425 -12.05 32.34 29.75
C PHE A 425 -12.03 31.04 30.56
N SER A 426 -13.14 30.76 31.24
CA SER A 426 -13.37 29.51 31.96
C SER A 426 -13.85 28.41 31.02
N SER A 427 -14.70 28.76 30.05
CA SER A 427 -15.19 27.83 29.03
C SER A 427 -15.51 28.51 27.70
N LEU A 428 -15.24 27.80 26.62
CA LEU A 428 -15.68 28.08 25.26
C LEU A 428 -16.29 26.80 24.69
N SER A 429 -17.55 26.82 24.29
CA SER A 429 -18.25 25.63 23.81
C SER A 429 -19.21 25.95 22.67
N ALA A 430 -19.46 24.97 21.82
CA ALA A 430 -20.56 24.98 20.87
C ALA A 430 -20.97 23.57 20.47
N SER A 431 -22.25 23.43 20.10
CA SER A 431 -22.81 22.27 19.43
C SER A 431 -23.17 22.62 17.99
N GLY A 432 -22.85 21.73 17.06
CA GLY A 432 -23.10 21.92 15.63
C GLY A 432 -23.85 20.77 15.01
N ALA A 433 -24.78 21.08 14.13
CA ALA A 433 -25.42 20.13 13.23
C ALA A 433 -24.86 20.31 11.82
N LEU A 434 -24.29 19.25 11.29
CA LEU A 434 -23.81 19.17 9.91
C LEU A 434 -24.91 18.56 9.03
N SER A 435 -25.26 19.25 7.97
CA SER A 435 -26.20 18.73 6.97
C SER A 435 -25.77 19.19 5.57
N LYS A 436 -25.57 18.23 4.68
CA LYS A 436 -25.18 18.48 3.28
C LYS A 436 -24.01 19.47 3.16
N GLY A 437 -23.00 19.31 3.99
CA GLY A 437 -21.80 20.16 3.98
C GLY A 437 -21.96 21.53 4.63
N ILE A 438 -23.10 21.82 5.28
CA ILE A 438 -23.32 23.04 6.03
C ILE A 438 -23.36 22.70 7.52
N LEU A 439 -22.37 23.21 8.26
CA LEU A 439 -22.34 23.12 9.72
C LEU A 439 -23.06 24.34 10.29
N THR A 440 -24.10 24.11 11.10
CA THR A 440 -24.88 25.16 11.77
C THR A 440 -24.70 25.02 13.28
N THR A 441 -24.38 26.14 13.96
CA THR A 441 -24.33 26.23 15.43
C THR A 441 -25.31 27.31 15.91
N ARG A 442 -25.91 27.08 17.07
CA ARG A 442 -26.88 28.01 17.67
C ARG A 442 -26.52 28.39 19.10
N ASP A 443 -25.53 27.79 19.68
CA ASP A 443 -25.20 27.81 21.10
C ASP A 443 -23.72 28.08 21.38
N LEU A 444 -23.03 28.76 20.44
CA LEU A 444 -21.66 29.18 20.72
C LEU A 444 -21.64 30.03 21.97
N ASN A 445 -20.91 29.64 22.99
CA ASN A 445 -20.82 30.33 24.26
C ASN A 445 -19.39 30.40 24.76
N LEU A 446 -18.92 31.57 25.07
CA LEU A 446 -17.66 31.81 25.77
C LEU A 446 -17.98 32.55 27.06
N SER A 447 -17.43 32.04 28.19
CA SER A 447 -17.60 32.60 29.52
C SER A 447 -16.26 32.89 30.17
N GLY A 448 -16.03 34.10 30.62
CA GLY A 448 -14.76 34.51 31.24
C GLY A 448 -14.63 36.00 31.43
N GLY A 449 -13.47 36.56 31.15
CA GLY A 449 -13.24 38.00 31.14
C GLY A 449 -14.13 38.75 30.15
N LEU A 450 -14.48 38.05 29.04
CA LEU A 450 -15.56 38.40 28.14
C LEU A 450 -16.62 37.32 28.15
N SER A 451 -17.87 37.70 27.85
CA SER A 451 -18.92 36.75 27.52
C SER A 451 -19.27 36.93 26.04
N VAL A 452 -19.28 35.81 25.30
CA VAL A 452 -19.67 35.81 23.89
C VAL A 452 -20.76 34.80 23.69
N ARG A 453 -21.85 35.18 23.10
CA ARG A 453 -22.90 34.29 22.60
C ARG A 453 -22.97 34.39 21.11
N GLY A 454 -23.13 33.28 20.42
CA GLY A 454 -23.11 33.29 18.98
C GLY A 454 -23.89 32.16 18.32
N GLN A 455 -24.27 32.47 17.09
CA GLN A 455 -24.87 31.47 16.20
C GLN A 455 -24.42 31.72 14.77
N GLY A 456 -24.44 30.70 13.95
CA GLY A 456 -24.05 30.87 12.56
C GLY A 456 -23.90 29.55 11.80
N SER A 457 -23.33 29.69 10.64
CA SER A 457 -23.07 28.52 9.77
C SER A 457 -21.72 28.60 9.06
N ILE A 458 -21.17 27.43 8.75
CA ILE A 458 -20.00 27.25 7.90
C ILE A 458 -20.41 26.35 6.75
N ASN A 459 -20.18 26.82 5.52
CA ASN A 459 -20.33 26.03 4.32
C ASN A 459 -18.97 25.43 3.95
N LEU A 460 -18.84 24.11 4.10
CA LEU A 460 -17.61 23.35 3.81
C LEU A 460 -17.33 23.20 2.32
N ILE A 461 -18.38 23.31 1.49
CA ILE A 461 -18.29 23.18 0.04
C ILE A 461 -17.64 24.44 -0.55
N ASN A 462 -18.18 25.62 -0.19
CA ASN A 462 -17.74 26.90 -0.70
C ASN A 462 -16.64 27.54 0.15
N LYS A 463 -16.30 26.91 1.29
CA LYS A 463 -15.38 27.47 2.29
C LYS A 463 -15.78 28.89 2.74
N THR A 464 -17.04 29.07 3.08
CA THR A 464 -17.59 30.37 3.55
C THR A 464 -18.19 30.20 4.94
N LEU A 465 -18.26 31.30 5.65
CA LEU A 465 -18.89 31.37 6.96
C LEU A 465 -19.85 32.56 7.07
N ASN A 466 -20.78 32.47 8.00
CA ASN A 466 -21.69 33.54 8.39
C ASN A 466 -22.08 33.35 9.86
N TYR A 467 -21.45 34.11 10.75
CA TYR A 467 -21.64 34.05 12.19
C TYR A 467 -22.08 35.41 12.74
N ALA A 468 -23.09 35.41 13.60
CA ALA A 468 -23.49 36.54 14.42
C ALA A 468 -23.07 36.26 15.87
N LEU A 469 -22.33 37.17 16.46
CA LEU A 469 -21.81 37.11 17.82
C LEU A 469 -22.28 38.34 18.60
N ASN A 470 -22.68 38.15 19.84
CA ASN A 470 -22.91 39.21 20.82
C ASN A 470 -21.80 39.14 21.87
N VAL A 471 -21.05 40.19 22.03
CA VAL A 471 -19.91 40.30 22.92
C VAL A 471 -20.21 41.26 24.04
N THR A 472 -20.04 40.84 25.29
CA THR A 472 -20.18 41.68 26.48
C THR A 472 -18.98 41.50 27.41
N GLY A 473 -18.74 42.47 28.29
CA GLY A 473 -17.65 42.37 29.26
C GLY A 473 -17.72 43.45 30.33
N PRO A 474 -16.85 43.44 31.34
CA PRO A 474 -16.78 44.50 32.34
C PRO A 474 -16.58 45.89 31.67
N GLY A 475 -17.56 46.80 31.85
CA GLY A 475 -17.51 48.11 31.24
C GLY A 475 -17.71 48.14 29.72
N ILE A 476 -18.07 47.02 29.10
CA ILE A 476 -18.34 46.92 27.65
C ILE A 476 -19.83 46.62 27.46
N PRO A 477 -20.61 47.49 26.82
CA PRO A 477 -22.00 47.19 26.46
C PRO A 477 -22.05 46.03 25.46
N GLU A 478 -23.23 45.47 25.28
CA GLU A 478 -23.41 44.39 24.30
C GLU A 478 -23.11 44.92 22.88
N ILE A 479 -22.14 44.27 22.22
CA ILE A 479 -21.68 44.64 20.88
C ILE A 479 -22.00 43.50 19.93
N PRO A 480 -22.90 43.71 18.97
CA PRO A 480 -23.16 42.75 17.91
C PRO A 480 -22.04 42.79 16.88
N VAL A 481 -21.47 41.63 16.55
CA VAL A 481 -20.41 41.46 15.55
C VAL A 481 -20.81 40.35 14.60
N ARG A 482 -20.68 40.60 13.31
CA ARG A 482 -20.91 39.59 12.28
C ARG A 482 -19.62 39.26 11.56
N TYR A 483 -19.30 37.97 11.46
CA TYR A 483 -18.24 37.45 10.62
C TYR A 483 -18.85 36.76 9.40
N TYR A 484 -18.36 37.06 8.20
CA TYR A 484 -18.90 36.50 6.97
C TYR A 484 -17.86 36.42 5.86
N GLY A 485 -18.18 35.71 4.77
CA GLY A 485 -17.31 35.58 3.61
C GLY A 485 -16.42 34.34 3.65
N SER A 486 -15.21 34.40 3.10
CA SER A 486 -14.28 33.26 3.00
C SER A 486 -13.76 32.85 4.36
N LEU A 487 -13.63 31.51 4.59
CA LEU A 487 -12.96 30.97 5.77
C LEU A 487 -11.47 31.34 5.84
N ASP A 488 -10.81 31.49 4.68
CA ASP A 488 -9.39 31.82 4.62
C ASP A 488 -9.13 33.32 4.90
N ALA A 489 -10.13 34.20 4.63
CA ALA A 489 -10.04 35.63 4.85
C ALA A 489 -11.43 36.19 5.25
N PRO A 490 -11.89 35.97 6.49
CA PRO A 490 -13.20 36.37 6.91
C PRO A 490 -13.32 37.91 7.06
N GLN A 491 -14.43 38.43 6.60
CA GLN A 491 -14.82 39.83 6.78
C GLN A 491 -15.60 39.98 8.08
N ARG A 492 -15.59 41.18 8.65
CA ARG A 492 -16.38 41.54 9.84
C ARG A 492 -17.17 42.85 9.62
N SER A 493 -18.36 42.93 10.20
CA SER A 493 -19.25 44.09 10.08
C SER A 493 -18.95 45.20 11.07
N PHE A 494 -18.01 44.97 12.02
CA PHE A 494 -17.67 45.92 13.08
C PHE A 494 -16.21 46.31 13.02
N ASN A 495 -15.94 47.62 12.96
CA ASN A 495 -14.59 48.19 13.05
C ASN A 495 -14.30 48.61 14.49
N ALA A 496 -13.56 47.80 15.21
CA ALA A 496 -13.05 48.14 16.53
C ALA A 496 -11.63 48.74 16.41
N THR A 497 -11.33 49.70 17.28
CA THR A 497 -9.98 50.26 17.44
C THR A 497 -9.41 49.90 18.81
N GLY A 498 -8.09 49.90 18.95
CA GLY A 498 -7.41 49.66 20.22
C GLY A 498 -7.55 48.21 20.74
N ILE A 499 -7.73 48.08 22.07
CA ILE A 499 -7.79 46.77 22.76
C ILE A 499 -8.94 45.91 22.24
N LEU A 500 -10.09 46.50 21.93
CA LEU A 500 -11.27 45.79 21.42
C LEU A 500 -10.99 45.16 20.04
N ALA A 501 -10.21 45.82 19.18
CA ALA A 501 -9.84 45.25 17.89
C ALA A 501 -9.04 43.95 18.04
N ASN A 502 -8.10 43.89 18.99
CA ASN A 502 -7.32 42.70 19.24
C ASN A 502 -8.17 41.55 19.81
N VAL A 503 -9.09 41.87 20.72
CA VAL A 503 -10.01 40.90 21.32
C VAL A 503 -10.93 40.32 20.23
N PHE A 504 -11.50 41.12 19.37
CA PHE A 504 -12.37 40.65 18.28
C PHE A 504 -11.60 39.84 17.25
N ASN A 505 -10.36 40.23 16.93
CA ASN A 505 -9.50 39.39 16.08
C ASN A 505 -9.21 38.04 16.71
N SER A 506 -8.95 38.01 18.02
CA SER A 506 -8.66 36.77 18.76
C SER A 506 -9.89 35.87 18.87
N ILE A 507 -11.09 36.43 19.10
CA ILE A 507 -12.33 35.65 19.13
C ILE A 507 -12.61 35.08 17.73
N GLY A 508 -12.58 35.90 16.69
CA GLY A 508 -12.86 35.46 15.32
C GLY A 508 -11.89 34.38 14.86
N SER A 509 -10.59 34.64 14.98
CA SER A 509 -9.57 33.65 14.60
C SER A 509 -9.56 32.42 15.50
N GLY A 510 -9.78 32.58 16.81
CA GLY A 510 -9.85 31.46 17.77
C GLY A 510 -11.00 30.50 17.42
N VAL A 511 -12.21 31.03 17.23
CA VAL A 511 -13.39 30.22 16.82
C VAL A 511 -13.17 29.57 15.47
N LEU A 512 -12.66 30.32 14.49
CA LEU A 512 -12.39 29.79 13.15
C LEU A 512 -11.31 28.71 13.17
N ASN A 513 -10.26 28.90 13.96
CA ASN A 513 -9.20 27.92 14.10
C ASN A 513 -9.69 26.60 14.73
N ILE A 514 -10.57 26.70 15.74
CA ILE A 514 -11.19 25.51 16.33
C ILE A 514 -12.07 24.81 15.31
N LEU A 515 -12.91 25.55 14.62
CA LEU A 515 -13.80 25.00 13.61
C LEU A 515 -13.03 24.36 12.47
N ASP A 516 -11.89 24.93 12.05
CA ASP A 516 -11.02 24.30 11.06
C ASP A 516 -10.34 23.04 11.59
N ILE A 517 -9.83 23.03 12.83
CA ILE A 517 -9.27 21.83 13.46
C ILE A 517 -10.34 20.74 13.59
N VAL A 518 -11.50 21.11 14.08
CA VAL A 518 -12.61 20.23 14.42
C VAL A 518 -13.29 19.66 13.18
N VAL A 519 -13.40 20.44 12.12
CA VAL A 519 -14.08 20.04 10.88
C VAL A 519 -13.10 19.42 9.90
N SER A 520 -11.91 20.00 9.74
CA SER A 520 -10.98 19.56 8.70
C SER A 520 -10.25 18.27 9.06
N ALA A 521 -9.97 18.00 10.34
CA ALA A 521 -9.26 16.78 10.75
C ALA A 521 -10.08 15.49 10.52
N PRO A 522 -11.35 15.39 11.00
CA PRO A 522 -12.18 14.23 10.71
C PRO A 522 -12.50 14.06 9.23
N LEU A 523 -12.72 15.17 8.50
CA LEU A 523 -13.05 15.10 7.07
C LEU A 523 -11.88 14.61 6.22
N ARG A 524 -10.64 14.95 6.58
CA ARG A 524 -9.45 14.46 5.87
C ARG A 524 -9.14 12.99 6.14
N LEU A 525 -9.70 12.39 7.19
CA LEU A 525 -9.67 10.95 7.41
C LEU A 525 -10.64 10.21 6.46
N LEU A 526 -11.69 10.87 6.00
CA LEU A 526 -12.68 10.31 5.07
C LEU A 526 -12.39 10.64 3.61
N ALA A 527 -11.51 11.61 3.35
CA ALA A 527 -11.13 12.04 2.01
C ALA A 527 -9.72 11.50 1.68
N PRO A 528 -9.61 10.33 1.02
CA PRO A 528 -8.35 9.83 0.50
C PRO A 528 -7.83 10.66 -0.68
#